data_34b29608e3fc8c0c16de1e132a9ef933
#
_entry.id   34b29608e3fc8c0c16de1e132a9ef933
#
_cell.length_a   1.000
_cell.length_b   1.000
_cell.length_c   1.000
_cell.angle_alpha   90.00
_cell.angle_beta   90.00
_cell.angle_gamma   90.00
#
_symmetry.space_group_name_H-M   'P 1'
#
loop_
_entity.id
_entity.type
_entity.pdbx_description
1 polymer ?
#
loop_
_entity_poly.entity_id
_entity_poly.type
_entity_poly.pdbx_seq_one_letter_code
_entity_poly.pdbx_strand_id
1 'polypeptide(L)'
;MRSKLLNGITSVIIVLALLSFYGWSVRKHGIPGKAQGLWGKFLVTLTSFPDLVTQAAEEVEKLPGTFVPTHPAFEPVNRLDYDINVLVSYSNEEGNRAIEVRNLKTQAVKKSWEVKGGLKPHHRIMHPLLLSNDRIAYATNGYDGIYCMNAVGEQLWHQKEIGHHPSMNAGIGETMWVCAYDLSEASHPSNGVVYEMGGVKYHFLDNYIAQLDTETGAILFKRSMAELLLDHGLEHLIIKSVVVDDPIHLNDVEPVLESSEYMLAGDVFLSFRTSSVILHYRPSNDSIIRVIEGPFTSQHDVDIVDGQTIAFFNNNAPTKRFKEDGGRNKEPNLLKYPAYSSHIKYYDFASQTFSAPNREAYSQNGVYSFTEGLFELLPNGDVLIEEQNPSLLWVFRQDSLLFKGILPSHHEGYHHLLNWTRVVD
;
A
#
# COMPACT_ATOMS: atom_id res chain seq x y z
N MET A 1 -23.68 32.51 52.75
CA MET A 1 -22.48 31.77 52.29
C MET A 1 -22.69 30.26 52.14
N ARG A 2 -23.25 29.56 53.15
CA ARG A 2 -23.49 28.08 53.10
C ARG A 2 -24.34 27.60 51.92
N SER A 3 -25.40 28.32 51.52
CA SER A 3 -26.27 27.90 50.40
C SER A 3 -25.58 27.97 49.03
N LYS A 4 -24.75 28.99 48.80
CA LYS A 4 -23.99 29.09 47.52
C LYS A 4 -22.91 27.99 47.41
N LEU A 5 -22.28 27.64 48.54
CA LEU A 5 -21.33 26.54 48.57
C LEU A 5 -21.99 25.19 48.33
N LEU A 6 -23.18 24.96 48.91
CA LEU A 6 -23.95 23.73 48.74
C LEU A 6 -24.41 23.59 47.27
N ASN A 7 -24.91 24.67 46.68
CA ASN A 7 -25.30 24.66 45.26
C ASN A 7 -24.09 24.39 44.34
N GLY A 8 -22.92 24.95 44.63
CA GLY A 8 -21.70 24.68 43.91
C GLY A 8 -21.29 23.20 43.94
N ILE A 9 -21.31 22.61 45.16
CA ILE A 9 -20.98 21.18 45.35
C ILE A 9 -22.00 20.31 44.59
N THR A 10 -23.28 20.61 44.71
CA THR A 10 -24.34 19.86 43.98
C THR A 10 -24.16 19.93 42.47
N SER A 11 -23.83 21.11 41.93
CA SER A 11 -23.54 21.25 40.52
C SER A 11 -22.35 20.43 40.06
N VAL A 12 -21.26 20.40 40.81
CA VAL A 12 -20.09 19.56 40.53
C VAL A 12 -20.43 18.08 40.54
N ILE A 13 -21.21 17.61 41.53
CA ILE A 13 -21.65 16.22 41.59
C ILE A 13 -22.51 15.83 40.37
N ILE A 14 -23.45 16.69 39.96
CA ILE A 14 -24.27 16.48 38.79
C ILE A 14 -23.40 16.38 37.52
N VAL A 15 -22.45 17.29 37.34
CA VAL A 15 -21.54 17.28 36.20
C VAL A 15 -20.72 15.98 36.17
N LEU A 16 -20.16 15.58 37.31
CA LEU A 16 -19.40 14.32 37.41
C LEU A 16 -20.27 13.08 37.12
N ALA A 17 -21.51 13.07 37.59
CA ALA A 17 -22.46 11.99 37.29
C ALA A 17 -22.79 11.92 35.77
N LEU A 18 -23.01 13.08 35.15
CA LEU A 18 -23.26 13.15 33.69
C LEU A 18 -22.04 12.69 32.89
N LEU A 19 -20.84 13.12 33.27
CA LEU A 19 -19.60 12.68 32.63
C LEU A 19 -19.35 11.18 32.79
N SER A 20 -19.66 10.64 33.99
CA SER A 20 -19.56 9.21 34.27
C SER A 20 -20.55 8.39 33.45
N PHE A 21 -21.79 8.87 33.35
CA PHE A 21 -22.82 8.25 32.51
C PHE A 21 -22.46 8.32 31.02
N TYR A 22 -21.94 9.44 30.57
CA TYR A 22 -21.45 9.62 29.21
C TYR A 22 -20.30 8.63 28.93
N GLY A 23 -19.29 8.59 29.76
CA GLY A 23 -18.16 7.67 29.61
C GLY A 23 -18.57 6.19 29.63
N TRP A 24 -19.53 5.83 30.49
CA TRP A 24 -20.09 4.48 30.49
C TRP A 24 -20.86 4.17 29.20
N SER A 25 -21.69 5.10 28.71
CA SER A 25 -22.48 4.95 27.48
C SER A 25 -21.56 4.81 26.25
N VAL A 26 -20.52 5.64 26.15
CA VAL A 26 -19.52 5.53 25.07
C VAL A 26 -18.82 4.17 25.10
N ARG A 27 -18.40 3.70 26.27
CA ARG A 27 -17.75 2.39 26.42
C ARG A 27 -18.65 1.23 26.04
N LYS A 28 -19.96 1.33 26.32
CA LYS A 28 -20.93 0.27 26.05
C LYS A 28 -21.48 0.27 24.62
N HIS A 29 -21.64 1.45 24.02
CA HIS A 29 -22.39 1.62 22.76
C HIS A 29 -21.60 2.33 21.66
N GLY A 30 -20.48 2.98 21.99
CA GLY A 30 -19.69 3.82 21.08
C GLY A 30 -18.43 3.15 20.53
N ILE A 31 -18.35 1.82 20.50
CA ILE A 31 -17.25 1.10 19.89
C ILE A 31 -17.46 1.12 18.36
N PRO A 32 -16.50 1.65 17.55
CA PRO A 32 -16.60 1.60 16.10
C PRO A 32 -16.81 0.16 15.61
N GLY A 33 -17.73 -0.04 14.66
CA GLY A 33 -18.14 -1.37 14.16
C GLY A 33 -19.13 -2.12 15.05
N LYS A 34 -19.41 -1.68 16.29
CA LYS A 34 -20.42 -2.26 17.20
C LYS A 34 -21.52 -1.28 17.61
N ALA A 35 -21.57 -0.09 17.01
CA ALA A 35 -22.58 0.91 17.30
C ALA A 35 -23.96 0.41 16.83
N GLN A 36 -24.76 -0.09 17.77
CA GLN A 36 -26.12 -0.55 17.50
C GLN A 36 -27.13 0.57 17.76
N GLY A 37 -28.01 0.81 16.78
CA GLY A 37 -29.11 1.77 16.89
C GLY A 37 -28.69 3.25 16.82
N LEU A 38 -29.69 4.13 16.85
CA LEU A 38 -29.51 5.60 16.74
C LEU A 38 -28.68 6.19 17.88
N TRP A 39 -28.78 5.64 19.09
CA TRP A 39 -28.03 6.11 20.25
C TRP A 39 -26.52 5.84 20.12
N GLY A 40 -26.14 4.66 19.66
CA GLY A 40 -24.73 4.34 19.42
C GLY A 40 -24.13 5.22 18.33
N LYS A 41 -24.84 5.44 17.22
CA LYS A 41 -24.42 6.36 16.16
C LYS A 41 -24.24 7.79 16.68
N PHE A 42 -25.18 8.29 17.46
CA PHE A 42 -25.10 9.62 18.08
C PHE A 42 -23.86 9.76 18.98
N LEU A 43 -23.59 8.75 19.82
CA LEU A 43 -22.42 8.75 20.71
C LEU A 43 -21.11 8.72 19.93
N VAL A 44 -21.01 7.91 18.87
CA VAL A 44 -19.82 7.88 18.00
C VAL A 44 -19.60 9.23 17.34
N THR A 45 -20.65 9.85 16.79
CA THR A 45 -20.56 11.19 16.20
C THR A 45 -20.13 12.25 17.23
N LEU A 46 -20.68 12.17 18.45
CA LEU A 46 -20.32 13.12 19.51
C LEU A 46 -18.88 12.97 19.99
N THR A 47 -18.37 11.73 20.07
CA THR A 47 -16.97 11.46 20.44
C THR A 47 -15.99 11.81 19.36
N SER A 48 -16.40 11.77 18.09
CA SER A 48 -15.57 12.18 16.94
C SER A 48 -15.56 13.71 16.72
N PHE A 49 -16.45 14.45 17.36
CA PHE A 49 -16.58 15.89 17.13
C PHE A 49 -15.29 16.69 17.44
N PRO A 50 -14.56 16.44 18.54
CA PRO A 50 -13.27 17.10 18.77
C PRO A 50 -12.23 16.79 17.68
N ASP A 51 -12.19 15.52 17.23
CA ASP A 51 -11.27 15.07 16.18
C ASP A 51 -11.63 15.72 14.84
N LEU A 52 -12.92 15.82 14.52
CA LEU A 52 -13.42 16.50 13.32
C LEU A 52 -13.08 18.00 13.33
N VAL A 53 -13.20 18.67 14.47
CA VAL A 53 -12.82 20.10 14.61
C VAL A 53 -11.31 20.29 14.48
N THR A 54 -10.53 19.39 15.09
CA THR A 54 -9.06 19.41 14.99
C THR A 54 -8.62 19.12 13.55
N GLN A 55 -9.20 18.10 12.90
CA GLN A 55 -8.93 17.79 11.51
C GLN A 55 -9.33 18.95 10.58
N ALA A 56 -10.51 19.55 10.77
CA ALA A 56 -10.93 20.69 9.97
C ALA A 56 -10.02 21.91 10.15
N ALA A 57 -9.54 22.18 11.37
CA ALA A 57 -8.57 23.24 11.62
C ALA A 57 -7.19 22.94 11.02
N GLU A 58 -6.74 21.69 11.10
CA GLU A 58 -5.49 21.21 10.48
C GLU A 58 -5.57 21.21 8.94
N GLU A 59 -6.73 20.83 8.36
CA GLU A 59 -6.95 20.86 6.91
C GLU A 59 -6.96 22.28 6.31
N VAL A 60 -7.31 23.28 7.10
CA VAL A 60 -7.28 24.70 6.67
C VAL A 60 -5.85 25.26 6.67
N GLU A 61 -4.94 24.70 7.45
CA GLU A 61 -3.55 25.18 7.61
C GLU A 61 -2.49 24.33 6.94
N LYS A 62 -2.81 23.09 6.55
CA LYS A 62 -1.83 22.13 5.98
C LYS A 62 -2.15 21.80 4.52
N LEU A 63 -1.08 21.63 3.75
CA LEU A 63 -1.19 21.07 2.41
C LEU A 63 -1.83 19.67 2.46
N PRO A 64 -2.55 19.27 1.40
CA PRO A 64 -3.05 17.90 1.28
C PRO A 64 -1.96 16.86 1.52
N GLY A 65 -2.31 15.68 2.03
CA GLY A 65 -1.38 14.58 2.26
C GLY A 65 -0.71 14.02 0.99
N THR A 66 -0.97 14.63 -0.17
CA THR A 66 -0.28 14.40 -1.45
C THR A 66 1.01 15.21 -1.58
N PHE A 67 1.33 16.04 -0.58
CA PHE A 67 2.61 16.72 -0.42
C PHE A 67 3.28 16.25 0.86
N VAL A 68 4.54 15.86 0.76
CA VAL A 68 5.34 15.32 1.86
C VAL A 68 6.33 16.38 2.32
N PRO A 69 6.49 16.63 3.63
CA PRO A 69 7.53 17.53 4.12
C PRO A 69 8.92 17.04 3.73
N THR A 70 9.70 17.89 3.10
CA THR A 70 11.10 17.59 2.78
C THR A 70 11.93 17.72 4.06
N HIS A 71 12.66 16.66 4.41
CA HIS A 71 13.51 16.68 5.58
C HIS A 71 14.58 17.77 5.45
N PRO A 72 14.83 18.65 6.46
CA PRO A 72 15.79 19.75 6.34
C PRO A 72 17.22 19.34 5.99
N ALA A 73 17.60 18.11 6.35
CA ALA A 73 18.91 17.53 6.00
C ALA A 73 18.88 16.70 4.71
N PHE A 74 17.86 16.85 3.88
CA PHE A 74 17.82 16.16 2.59
C PHE A 74 18.83 16.78 1.64
N GLU A 75 19.72 15.93 1.14
CA GLU A 75 20.68 16.28 0.12
C GLU A 75 20.47 15.37 -1.10
N PRO A 76 20.18 15.92 -2.28
CA PRO A 76 20.02 15.13 -3.49
C PRO A 76 21.37 14.60 -3.97
N VAL A 77 21.36 13.42 -4.57
CA VAL A 77 22.53 12.82 -5.25
C VAL A 77 22.11 12.49 -6.67
N ASN A 78 22.91 12.92 -7.67
CA ASN A 78 22.72 12.51 -9.05
C ASN A 78 24.10 12.27 -9.70
N ARG A 79 24.51 11.01 -9.73
CA ARG A 79 25.75 10.52 -10.34
C ARG A 79 25.45 9.51 -11.45
N LEU A 80 24.21 9.53 -11.98
CA LEU A 80 23.78 8.64 -13.04
C LEU A 80 24.63 8.91 -14.32
N ASP A 81 25.25 7.89 -14.84
CA ASP A 81 26.02 7.93 -16.09
C ASP A 81 25.21 7.50 -17.32
N TYR A 82 23.99 7.00 -17.10
CA TYR A 82 23.03 6.59 -18.13
C TYR A 82 21.63 7.14 -17.84
N ASP A 83 20.72 7.02 -18.80
CA ASP A 83 19.35 7.45 -18.68
C ASP A 83 18.50 6.37 -18.02
N ILE A 84 17.64 6.75 -17.08
CA ILE A 84 16.58 5.92 -16.50
C ILE A 84 15.28 6.67 -16.69
N ASN A 85 14.35 6.08 -17.41
CA ASN A 85 13.00 6.62 -17.52
C ASN A 85 12.09 5.92 -16.53
N VAL A 86 11.30 6.69 -15.82
CA VAL A 86 10.35 6.18 -14.85
C VAL A 86 8.96 6.70 -15.11
N LEU A 87 7.97 5.83 -14.97
CA LEU A 87 6.57 6.21 -14.88
C LEU A 87 6.27 6.57 -13.43
N VAL A 88 5.86 7.79 -13.18
CA VAL A 88 5.50 8.29 -11.85
C VAL A 88 4.08 8.82 -11.86
N SER A 89 3.38 8.73 -10.72
CA SER A 89 2.11 9.43 -10.53
C SER A 89 2.13 10.27 -9.26
N TYR A 90 1.48 11.42 -9.31
CA TYR A 90 1.42 12.37 -8.20
C TYR A 90 0.23 13.33 -8.37
N SER A 91 -0.07 14.13 -7.34
CA SER A 91 -0.99 15.27 -7.46
C SER A 91 -0.18 16.51 -7.78
N ASN A 92 -0.52 17.18 -8.89
CA ASN A 92 0.16 18.41 -9.29
C ASN A 92 -0.28 19.61 -8.44
N GLU A 93 0.32 20.78 -8.67
CA GLU A 93 0.09 22.01 -7.92
C GLU A 93 -1.36 22.53 -8.07
N GLU A 94 -2.04 22.17 -9.15
CA GLU A 94 -3.42 22.54 -9.42
C GLU A 94 -4.43 21.57 -8.77
N GLY A 95 -3.94 20.52 -8.10
CA GLY A 95 -4.76 19.48 -7.50
C GLY A 95 -5.27 18.42 -8.50
N ASN A 96 -4.85 18.46 -9.77
CA ASN A 96 -5.10 17.41 -10.73
C ASN A 96 -4.11 16.24 -10.49
N ARG A 97 -4.45 15.07 -11.01
CA ARG A 97 -3.59 13.89 -10.90
C ARG A 97 -2.80 13.74 -12.19
N ALA A 98 -1.48 13.76 -12.07
CA ALA A 98 -0.56 13.60 -13.18
C ALA A 98 0.08 12.21 -13.16
N ILE A 99 0.26 11.64 -14.35
CA ILE A 99 1.09 10.47 -14.61
C ILE A 99 2.12 10.93 -15.64
N GLU A 100 3.39 10.67 -15.38
CA GLU A 100 4.48 11.13 -16.25
C GLU A 100 5.50 10.04 -16.50
N VAL A 101 6.03 10.02 -17.73
CA VAL A 101 7.33 9.39 -18.00
C VAL A 101 8.40 10.45 -17.82
N ARG A 102 9.26 10.25 -16.85
CA ARG A 102 10.32 11.19 -16.46
C ARG A 102 11.69 10.54 -16.51
N ASN A 103 12.67 11.26 -17.02
CA ASN A 103 14.05 10.81 -16.98
C ASN A 103 14.68 11.22 -15.65
N LEU A 104 15.19 10.26 -14.87
CA LEU A 104 15.77 10.53 -13.54
C LEU A 104 17.08 11.32 -13.61
N LYS A 105 17.91 11.08 -14.65
CA LYS A 105 19.18 11.78 -14.79
C LYS A 105 19.01 13.26 -15.10
N THR A 106 18.15 13.58 -16.06
CA THR A 106 17.94 14.95 -16.55
C THR A 106 16.77 15.66 -15.90
N GLN A 107 15.90 14.94 -15.20
CA GLN A 107 14.63 15.39 -14.64
C GLN A 107 13.61 15.85 -15.70
N ALA A 108 13.87 15.58 -16.98
CA ALA A 108 12.98 15.97 -18.07
C ALA A 108 11.74 15.07 -18.14
N VAL A 109 10.57 15.70 -18.27
CA VAL A 109 9.32 15.02 -18.59
C VAL A 109 9.33 14.68 -20.06
N LYS A 110 9.20 13.40 -20.40
CA LYS A 110 9.13 12.89 -21.77
C LYS A 110 7.69 12.77 -22.26
N LYS A 111 6.78 12.38 -21.36
CA LYS A 111 5.37 12.19 -21.65
C LYS A 111 4.54 12.47 -20.41
N SER A 112 3.32 12.93 -20.58
CA SER A 112 2.43 13.27 -19.45
C SER A 112 0.98 12.96 -19.82
N TRP A 113 0.25 12.45 -18.83
CA TRP A 113 -1.21 12.29 -18.83
C TRP A 113 -1.77 13.00 -17.61
N GLU A 114 -2.92 13.62 -17.74
CA GLU A 114 -3.57 14.32 -16.65
C GLU A 114 -5.01 13.85 -16.47
N VAL A 115 -5.36 13.44 -15.25
CA VAL A 115 -6.73 13.12 -14.86
C VAL A 115 -7.33 14.35 -14.18
N LYS A 116 -8.25 15.04 -14.89
CA LYS A 116 -8.89 16.28 -14.45
C LYS A 116 -10.22 16.01 -13.78
N GLY A 117 -10.41 16.65 -12.62
CA GLY A 117 -11.69 16.69 -11.92
C GLY A 117 -12.13 15.35 -11.29
N GLY A 118 -13.26 15.39 -10.62
CA GLY A 118 -13.94 14.20 -10.07
C GLY A 118 -13.32 13.53 -8.84
N LEU A 119 -12.05 13.76 -8.57
CA LEU A 119 -11.35 13.17 -7.43
C LEU A 119 -11.38 14.11 -6.21
N LYS A 120 -11.57 13.52 -5.03
CA LYS A 120 -11.45 14.27 -3.77
C LYS A 120 -10.00 14.69 -3.55
N PRO A 121 -9.72 15.75 -2.77
CA PRO A 121 -8.35 16.27 -2.56
C PRO A 121 -7.34 15.20 -2.10
N HIS A 122 -7.78 14.24 -1.28
CA HIS A 122 -6.94 13.16 -0.76
C HIS A 122 -6.84 11.93 -1.68
N HIS A 123 -7.64 11.88 -2.76
CA HIS A 123 -7.52 10.78 -3.73
C HIS A 123 -6.23 10.95 -4.53
N ARG A 124 -5.54 9.86 -4.76
CA ARG A 124 -4.32 9.77 -5.57
C ARG A 124 -4.48 8.64 -6.57
N ILE A 125 -3.79 8.77 -7.70
CA ILE A 125 -3.64 7.65 -8.62
C ILE A 125 -2.69 6.66 -7.99
N MET A 126 -3.08 5.40 -8.00
CA MET A 126 -2.32 4.30 -7.47
C MET A 126 -1.80 3.43 -8.61
N HIS A 127 -0.54 3.06 -8.53
CA HIS A 127 0.12 2.04 -9.36
C HIS A 127 -0.21 2.11 -10.85
N PRO A 128 0.05 3.23 -11.54
CA PRO A 128 -0.22 3.31 -12.96
C PRO A 128 0.62 2.28 -13.72
N LEU A 129 0.00 1.63 -14.71
CA LEU A 129 0.64 0.66 -15.60
C LEU A 129 0.62 1.20 -17.02
N LEU A 130 1.80 1.36 -17.61
CA LEU A 130 1.94 1.70 -19.02
C LEU A 130 1.67 0.45 -19.86
N LEU A 131 0.69 0.54 -20.74
CA LEU A 131 0.28 -0.51 -21.67
C LEU A 131 0.75 -0.20 -23.09
N SER A 132 0.58 -1.15 -24.00
CA SER A 132 0.83 -0.96 -25.41
C SER A 132 0.09 0.26 -25.97
N ASN A 133 0.66 0.90 -27.01
CA ASN A 133 0.13 2.12 -27.64
C ASN A 133 -0.06 3.30 -26.67
N ASP A 134 0.80 3.41 -25.66
CA ASP A 134 0.78 4.50 -24.67
C ASP A 134 -0.54 4.63 -23.90
N ARG A 135 -1.25 3.54 -23.74
CA ARG A 135 -2.40 3.48 -22.85
C ARG A 135 -1.93 3.39 -21.41
N ILE A 136 -2.69 3.96 -20.50
CA ILE A 136 -2.42 3.87 -19.07
C ILE A 136 -3.60 3.22 -18.38
N ALA A 137 -3.36 2.07 -17.72
CA ALA A 137 -4.25 1.55 -16.69
C ALA A 137 -3.90 2.18 -15.34
N TYR A 138 -4.90 2.59 -14.58
CA TYR A 138 -4.70 3.18 -13.26
C TYR A 138 -5.93 2.97 -12.37
N ALA A 139 -5.73 3.11 -11.08
CA ALA A 139 -6.81 3.15 -10.10
C ALA A 139 -6.65 4.35 -9.19
N THR A 140 -7.66 4.60 -8.35
CA THR A 140 -7.56 5.57 -7.26
C THR A 140 -7.70 4.85 -5.92
N ASN A 141 -7.27 5.49 -4.85
CA ASN A 141 -7.51 4.97 -3.49
C ASN A 141 -8.95 5.19 -3.01
N GLY A 142 -9.89 5.47 -3.92
CA GLY A 142 -11.29 5.77 -3.61
C GLY A 142 -12.26 4.60 -3.73
N TYR A 143 -11.81 3.40 -4.02
CA TYR A 143 -12.65 2.22 -4.31
C TYR A 143 -13.66 2.46 -5.44
N ASP A 144 -13.26 3.20 -6.46
CA ASP A 144 -14.12 3.60 -7.57
C ASP A 144 -13.83 2.83 -8.87
N GLY A 145 -13.03 1.79 -8.77
CA GLY A 145 -12.71 0.89 -9.88
C GLY A 145 -11.34 1.08 -10.48
N ILE A 146 -11.15 0.47 -11.65
CA ILE A 146 -9.91 0.53 -12.44
C ILE A 146 -10.24 1.18 -13.77
N TYR A 147 -9.40 2.09 -14.18
CA TYR A 147 -9.57 2.88 -15.40
C TYR A 147 -8.49 2.57 -16.42
N CYS A 148 -8.80 2.78 -17.69
CA CYS A 148 -7.80 2.87 -18.74
C CYS A 148 -8.05 4.12 -19.59
N MET A 149 -6.98 4.80 -19.94
CA MET A 149 -7.01 5.94 -20.85
C MET A 149 -6.01 5.74 -22.00
N ASN A 150 -6.27 6.42 -23.11
CA ASN A 150 -5.39 6.42 -24.27
C ASN A 150 -4.22 7.41 -24.11
N ALA A 151 -3.36 7.48 -25.14
CA ALA A 151 -2.18 8.35 -25.19
C ALA A 151 -2.48 9.85 -25.01
N VAL A 152 -3.73 10.30 -25.21
CA VAL A 152 -4.14 11.71 -25.08
C VAL A 152 -4.99 11.96 -23.83
N GLY A 153 -5.12 10.96 -22.94
CA GLY A 153 -5.84 11.09 -21.68
C GLY A 153 -7.36 10.87 -21.77
N GLU A 154 -7.88 10.34 -22.89
CA GLU A 154 -9.29 10.00 -23.00
C GLU A 154 -9.55 8.62 -22.40
N GLN A 155 -10.60 8.50 -21.58
CA GLN A 155 -10.97 7.23 -20.96
C GLN A 155 -11.46 6.24 -22.03
N LEU A 156 -10.84 5.07 -22.07
CA LEU A 156 -11.22 3.95 -22.94
C LEU A 156 -12.24 3.04 -22.29
N TRP A 157 -11.96 2.62 -21.05
CA TRP A 157 -12.87 1.78 -20.27
C TRP A 157 -12.75 2.09 -18.76
N HIS A 158 -13.74 1.62 -18.02
CA HIS A 158 -13.81 1.72 -16.56
C HIS A 158 -14.40 0.43 -15.97
N GLN A 159 -13.59 -0.35 -15.31
CA GLN A 159 -14.02 -1.55 -14.58
C GLN A 159 -14.49 -1.16 -13.17
N LYS A 160 -15.76 -1.43 -12.84
CA LYS A 160 -16.44 -0.98 -11.61
C LYS A 160 -16.73 -2.07 -10.61
N GLU A 161 -16.54 -3.34 -10.97
CA GLU A 161 -16.88 -4.48 -10.11
C GLU A 161 -15.78 -4.79 -9.10
N ILE A 162 -14.56 -4.30 -9.36
CA ILE A 162 -13.41 -4.46 -8.50
C ILE A 162 -12.74 -3.12 -8.25
N GLY A 163 -12.33 -2.89 -7.01
CA GLY A 163 -11.47 -1.78 -6.62
C GLY A 163 -10.03 -2.25 -6.52
N HIS A 164 -9.10 -1.37 -6.85
CA HIS A 164 -7.69 -1.67 -6.74
C HIS A 164 -7.22 -1.70 -5.28
N HIS A 165 -6.33 -2.64 -4.98
CA HIS A 165 -5.46 -2.67 -3.81
C HIS A 165 -4.03 -2.93 -4.31
N PRO A 166 -2.99 -2.60 -3.60
CA PRO A 166 -1.71 -2.06 -4.06
C PRO A 166 -0.87 -2.86 -5.06
N SER A 167 -1.30 -3.36 -6.16
CA SER A 167 -0.42 -3.78 -7.26
C SER A 167 -1.18 -4.04 -8.56
N MET A 168 -0.54 -3.77 -9.66
CA MET A 168 -1.05 -3.94 -11.01
C MET A 168 0.13 -4.30 -11.93
N ASN A 169 0.19 -5.51 -12.44
CA ASN A 169 1.31 -6.01 -13.26
C ASN A 169 0.85 -6.51 -14.62
N ALA A 170 1.67 -6.29 -15.65
CA ALA A 170 1.40 -6.81 -16.98
C ALA A 170 1.41 -8.34 -16.98
N GLY A 171 0.41 -8.96 -17.61
CA GLY A 171 0.29 -10.40 -17.77
C GLY A 171 0.74 -10.88 -19.14
N ILE A 172 0.44 -12.13 -19.46
CA ILE A 172 0.75 -12.71 -20.76
C ILE A 172 -0.25 -12.18 -21.83
N GLY A 173 0.27 -11.69 -22.94
CA GLY A 173 -0.55 -11.08 -23.98
C GLY A 173 -1.21 -9.78 -23.53
N GLU A 174 -2.41 -9.48 -24.06
CA GLU A 174 -3.16 -8.28 -23.69
C GLU A 174 -3.92 -8.49 -22.37
N THR A 175 -3.21 -8.89 -21.30
CA THR A 175 -3.79 -9.06 -19.97
C THR A 175 -2.98 -8.32 -18.90
N MET A 176 -3.61 -8.05 -17.77
CA MET A 176 -2.93 -7.57 -16.57
C MET A 176 -3.49 -8.23 -15.33
N TRP A 177 -2.65 -8.38 -14.31
CA TRP A 177 -3.03 -8.86 -12.98
C TRP A 177 -3.14 -7.69 -12.01
N VAL A 178 -4.10 -7.78 -11.11
CA VAL A 178 -4.33 -6.75 -10.10
C VAL A 178 -4.62 -7.38 -8.74
N CYS A 179 -4.05 -6.80 -7.70
CA CYS A 179 -4.59 -6.94 -6.36
C CYS A 179 -5.89 -6.14 -6.28
N ALA A 180 -6.96 -6.72 -5.77
CA ALA A 180 -8.27 -6.12 -5.86
C ALA A 180 -9.10 -6.29 -4.58
N TYR A 181 -10.11 -5.44 -4.46
CA TYR A 181 -11.28 -5.64 -3.62
C TYR A 181 -12.49 -5.92 -4.50
N ASP A 182 -13.38 -6.76 -4.04
CA ASP A 182 -14.71 -6.93 -4.64
C ASP A 182 -15.59 -5.76 -4.20
N LEU A 183 -16.11 -4.98 -5.15
CA LEU A 183 -16.96 -3.82 -4.89
C LEU A 183 -18.46 -4.16 -4.86
N SER A 184 -18.82 -5.44 -4.94
CA SER A 184 -20.20 -5.87 -4.72
C SER A 184 -20.68 -5.51 -3.30
N GLU A 185 -21.99 -5.32 -3.13
CA GLU A 185 -22.56 -4.97 -1.82
C GLU A 185 -22.20 -5.96 -0.70
N ALA A 186 -22.10 -7.24 -1.04
CA ALA A 186 -21.80 -8.31 -0.08
C ALA A 186 -20.34 -8.31 0.40
N SER A 187 -19.42 -7.88 -0.44
CA SER A 187 -17.96 -7.98 -0.18
C SER A 187 -17.24 -6.63 -0.19
N HIS A 188 -18.01 -5.53 -0.26
CA HIS A 188 -17.44 -4.20 -0.33
C HIS A 188 -16.50 -3.92 0.88
N PRO A 189 -15.32 -3.33 0.66
CA PRO A 189 -14.32 -3.08 1.70
C PRO A 189 -14.87 -2.37 2.95
N SER A 190 -15.87 -1.49 2.79
CA SER A 190 -16.50 -0.80 3.92
C SER A 190 -17.33 -1.71 4.84
N ASN A 191 -17.73 -2.91 4.35
CA ASN A 191 -18.58 -3.84 5.10
C ASN A 191 -17.77 -5.01 5.68
N GLY A 192 -16.66 -5.39 5.05
CA GLY A 192 -15.94 -6.62 5.34
C GLY A 192 -16.76 -7.87 5.01
N VAL A 193 -16.16 -9.03 5.20
CA VAL A 193 -16.81 -10.34 5.00
C VAL A 193 -16.76 -11.16 6.27
N VAL A 194 -17.65 -12.15 6.38
CA VAL A 194 -17.69 -13.06 7.53
C VAL A 194 -17.33 -14.46 7.08
N TYR A 195 -16.25 -14.99 7.60
CA TYR A 195 -15.82 -16.38 7.41
C TYR A 195 -15.95 -17.18 8.71
N GLU A 196 -16.29 -18.45 8.61
CA GLU A 196 -16.32 -19.37 9.75
C GLU A 196 -15.12 -20.32 9.68
N MET A 197 -14.26 -20.26 10.69
CA MET A 197 -13.09 -21.10 10.82
C MET A 197 -13.10 -21.79 12.20
N GLY A 198 -13.08 -23.11 12.21
CA GLY A 198 -13.12 -23.88 13.46
C GLY A 198 -14.35 -23.60 14.34
N GLY A 199 -15.51 -23.30 13.75
CA GLY A 199 -16.74 -22.95 14.47
C GLY A 199 -16.78 -21.52 15.03
N VAL A 200 -15.78 -20.70 14.72
CA VAL A 200 -15.71 -19.29 15.12
C VAL A 200 -15.90 -18.39 13.90
N LYS A 201 -16.73 -17.37 14.03
CA LYS A 201 -16.95 -16.37 12.98
C LYS A 201 -15.94 -15.26 13.09
N TYR A 202 -15.22 -15.03 11.99
CA TYR A 202 -14.26 -13.95 11.81
C TYR A 202 -14.83 -12.95 10.83
N HIS A 203 -14.69 -11.67 11.15
CA HIS A 203 -15.10 -10.57 10.30
C HIS A 203 -13.87 -9.73 9.93
N PHE A 204 -13.54 -9.66 8.65
CA PHE A 204 -12.37 -8.95 8.15
C PHE A 204 -12.55 -8.54 6.68
N LEU A 205 -11.63 -7.73 6.20
CA LEU A 205 -11.52 -7.32 4.81
C LEU A 205 -10.94 -8.47 3.97
N ASP A 206 -11.67 -8.94 2.97
CA ASP A 206 -11.14 -9.91 2.02
C ASP A 206 -10.42 -9.22 0.87
N ASN A 207 -9.35 -9.85 0.44
CA ASN A 207 -8.56 -9.42 -0.70
C ASN A 207 -8.78 -10.40 -1.86
N TYR A 208 -8.66 -9.90 -3.08
CA TYR A 208 -8.83 -10.66 -4.31
C TYR A 208 -7.64 -10.47 -5.24
N ILE A 209 -7.36 -11.46 -6.06
CA ILE A 209 -6.63 -11.25 -7.30
C ILE A 209 -7.61 -11.26 -8.45
N ALA A 210 -7.33 -10.46 -9.47
CA ALA A 210 -8.07 -10.51 -10.71
C ALA A 210 -7.12 -10.40 -11.91
N GLN A 211 -7.48 -11.08 -13.00
CA GLN A 211 -6.86 -10.87 -14.29
C GLN A 211 -7.84 -10.13 -15.20
N LEU A 212 -7.39 -9.07 -15.81
CA LEU A 212 -8.18 -8.24 -16.70
C LEU A 212 -7.63 -8.30 -18.12
N ASP A 213 -8.53 -8.21 -19.06
CA ASP A 213 -8.23 -7.88 -20.46
C ASP A 213 -7.89 -6.39 -20.56
N THR A 214 -6.72 -6.04 -21.10
CA THR A 214 -6.24 -4.65 -21.16
C THR A 214 -6.94 -3.80 -22.24
N GLU A 215 -7.61 -4.43 -23.20
CA GLU A 215 -8.35 -3.73 -24.27
C GLU A 215 -9.73 -3.27 -23.79
N THR A 216 -10.40 -4.12 -23.00
CA THR A 216 -11.81 -3.94 -22.64
C THR A 216 -12.05 -3.69 -21.15
N GLY A 217 -11.08 -4.03 -20.28
CA GLY A 217 -11.24 -4.03 -18.83
C GLY A 217 -12.09 -5.19 -18.30
N ALA A 218 -12.41 -6.18 -19.14
CA ALA A 218 -13.21 -7.35 -18.73
C ALA A 218 -12.43 -8.22 -17.75
N ILE A 219 -13.12 -8.72 -16.70
CA ILE A 219 -12.54 -9.65 -15.74
C ILE A 219 -12.48 -11.03 -16.40
N LEU A 220 -11.27 -11.55 -16.60
CA LEU A 220 -11.00 -12.88 -17.14
C LEU A 220 -10.91 -13.95 -16.04
N PHE A 221 -10.41 -13.55 -14.88
CA PHE A 221 -10.27 -14.38 -13.68
C PHE A 221 -10.43 -13.52 -12.42
N LYS A 222 -11.02 -14.08 -11.36
CA LYS A 222 -11.12 -13.45 -10.02
C LYS A 222 -11.14 -14.53 -8.96
N ARG A 223 -10.32 -14.37 -7.90
CA ARG A 223 -10.25 -15.33 -6.78
C ARG A 223 -10.11 -14.59 -5.45
N SER A 224 -10.94 -14.95 -4.46
CA SER A 224 -10.81 -14.52 -3.08
C SER A 224 -9.60 -15.15 -2.43
N MET A 225 -8.81 -14.37 -1.71
CA MET A 225 -7.64 -14.87 -0.99
C MET A 225 -8.04 -15.60 0.28
N ALA A 226 -9.10 -15.17 0.96
CA ALA A 226 -9.61 -15.88 2.12
C ALA A 226 -10.14 -17.28 1.73
N GLU A 227 -10.94 -17.38 0.68
CA GLU A 227 -11.41 -18.67 0.18
C GLU A 227 -10.26 -19.55 -0.29
N LEU A 228 -9.29 -19.00 -1.02
CA LEU A 228 -8.09 -19.72 -1.45
C LEU A 228 -7.38 -20.38 -0.26
N LEU A 229 -7.16 -19.63 0.82
CA LEU A 229 -6.48 -20.15 2.01
C LEU A 229 -7.32 -21.21 2.72
N LEU A 230 -8.64 -21.02 2.84
CA LEU A 230 -9.54 -21.99 3.46
C LEU A 230 -9.63 -23.30 2.66
N ASP A 231 -9.80 -23.20 1.34
CA ASP A 231 -9.91 -24.36 0.46
C ASP A 231 -8.64 -25.24 0.46
N HIS A 232 -7.49 -24.66 0.79
CA HIS A 232 -6.20 -25.35 0.85
C HIS A 232 -5.72 -25.65 2.27
N GLY A 233 -6.56 -25.46 3.31
CA GLY A 233 -6.21 -25.77 4.71
C GLY A 233 -5.12 -24.85 5.28
N LEU A 234 -5.04 -23.61 4.78
CA LEU A 234 -4.05 -22.59 5.19
C LEU A 234 -4.67 -21.47 6.03
N GLU A 235 -5.82 -21.72 6.66
CA GLU A 235 -6.51 -20.75 7.53
C GLU A 235 -5.63 -20.21 8.66
N HIS A 236 -4.60 -20.98 9.06
CA HIS A 236 -3.64 -20.53 10.06
C HIS A 236 -2.90 -19.24 9.64
N LEU A 237 -2.75 -18.97 8.34
CA LEU A 237 -2.15 -17.74 7.82
C LEU A 237 -3.03 -16.51 8.12
N ILE A 238 -4.35 -16.68 8.17
CA ILE A 238 -5.31 -15.66 8.60
C ILE A 238 -5.27 -15.53 10.12
N ILE A 239 -5.37 -16.64 10.84
CA ILE A 239 -5.51 -16.67 12.30
C ILE A 239 -4.27 -16.13 13.02
N LYS A 240 -3.07 -16.40 12.49
CA LYS A 240 -1.82 -15.90 13.09
C LYS A 240 -1.59 -14.40 12.93
N SER A 241 -2.36 -13.73 12.05
CA SER A 241 -2.20 -12.31 11.83
C SER A 241 -2.56 -11.49 13.07
N VAL A 242 -1.74 -10.48 13.34
CA VAL A 242 -1.98 -9.53 14.44
C VAL A 242 -2.91 -8.37 14.02
N VAL A 243 -3.21 -8.26 12.74
CA VAL A 243 -4.16 -7.29 12.16
C VAL A 243 -5.48 -8.02 11.95
N VAL A 244 -6.48 -7.67 12.79
CA VAL A 244 -7.75 -8.43 12.85
C VAL A 244 -8.69 -8.08 11.71
N ASP A 245 -8.68 -6.84 11.28
CA ASP A 245 -9.56 -6.27 10.27
C ASP A 245 -9.04 -6.43 8.83
N ASP A 246 -7.75 -6.68 8.65
CA ASP A 246 -7.11 -6.94 7.36
C ASP A 246 -5.96 -7.97 7.53
N PRO A 247 -6.30 -9.23 7.83
CA PRO A 247 -5.32 -10.24 8.25
C PRO A 247 -4.41 -10.72 7.12
N ILE A 248 -4.84 -10.60 5.88
CA ILE A 248 -4.10 -11.04 4.69
C ILE A 248 -3.25 -9.89 4.16
N HIS A 249 -3.90 -8.77 3.81
CA HIS A 249 -3.30 -7.59 3.22
C HIS A 249 -2.45 -7.97 2.01
N LEU A 250 -3.12 -8.52 0.98
CA LEU A 250 -2.49 -8.80 -0.31
C LEU A 250 -1.96 -7.50 -0.90
N ASN A 251 -0.68 -7.40 -1.16
CA ASN A 251 -0.07 -6.17 -1.62
C ASN A 251 0.74 -6.31 -2.90
N ASP A 252 0.83 -7.53 -3.44
CA ASP A 252 1.40 -7.75 -4.76
C ASP A 252 0.90 -9.04 -5.40
N VAL A 253 0.83 -9.02 -6.74
CA VAL A 253 0.55 -10.14 -7.62
C VAL A 253 1.49 -10.10 -8.80
N GLU A 254 2.57 -10.88 -8.74
CA GLU A 254 3.60 -10.93 -9.79
C GLU A 254 3.38 -12.15 -10.70
N PRO A 255 3.06 -11.95 -12.01
CA PRO A 255 2.81 -13.04 -12.93
C PRO A 255 4.09 -13.64 -13.49
N VAL A 256 4.11 -14.96 -13.60
CA VAL A 256 5.15 -15.70 -14.32
C VAL A 256 4.87 -15.61 -15.82
N LEU A 257 5.70 -14.87 -16.54
CA LEU A 257 5.54 -14.68 -17.99
C LEU A 257 6.16 -15.80 -18.81
N GLU A 258 7.24 -16.41 -18.32
CA GLU A 258 7.97 -17.51 -18.98
C GLU A 258 8.17 -18.70 -18.05
N SER A 259 8.04 -19.89 -18.59
CA SER A 259 8.23 -21.13 -17.82
C SER A 259 9.70 -21.44 -17.55
N SER A 260 9.96 -21.99 -16.37
CA SER A 260 11.25 -22.53 -15.96
C SER A 260 11.11 -23.89 -15.29
N GLU A 261 12.19 -24.41 -14.70
CA GLU A 261 12.14 -25.62 -13.86
C GLU A 261 11.26 -25.41 -12.61
N TYR A 262 11.18 -24.19 -12.06
CA TYR A 262 10.57 -23.90 -10.76
C TYR A 262 9.19 -23.28 -10.85
N MET A 263 8.80 -22.72 -11.98
CA MET A 263 7.54 -22.01 -12.17
C MET A 263 7.04 -22.17 -13.62
N LEU A 264 5.74 -22.15 -13.83
CA LEU A 264 5.13 -22.22 -15.17
C LEU A 264 4.53 -20.86 -15.57
N ALA A 265 4.61 -20.55 -16.86
CA ALA A 265 3.94 -19.37 -17.41
C ALA A 265 2.44 -19.40 -17.06
N GLY A 266 1.93 -18.30 -16.53
CA GLY A 266 0.57 -18.18 -16.00
C GLY A 266 0.43 -18.50 -14.50
N ASP A 267 1.48 -18.97 -13.82
CA ASP A 267 1.54 -18.94 -12.35
C ASP A 267 1.64 -17.50 -11.87
N VAL A 268 1.35 -17.26 -10.58
CA VAL A 268 1.53 -15.95 -9.96
C VAL A 268 2.18 -16.08 -8.57
N PHE A 269 2.99 -15.10 -8.19
CA PHE A 269 3.43 -14.93 -6.82
C PHE A 269 2.56 -13.89 -6.13
N LEU A 270 2.12 -14.20 -4.90
CA LEU A 270 1.19 -13.38 -4.12
C LEU A 270 1.87 -12.98 -2.83
N SER A 271 2.00 -11.69 -2.57
CA SER A 271 2.62 -11.17 -1.35
C SER A 271 1.56 -10.82 -0.31
N PHE A 272 1.58 -11.49 0.84
CA PHE A 272 0.70 -11.26 1.99
C PHE A 272 1.46 -10.51 3.07
N ARG A 273 1.24 -9.22 3.17
CA ARG A 273 2.00 -8.32 4.04
C ARG A 273 1.86 -8.66 5.51
N THR A 274 0.62 -8.77 6.02
CA THR A 274 0.40 -8.89 7.47
C THR A 274 0.78 -10.25 8.02
N SER A 275 0.67 -11.30 7.24
CA SER A 275 1.16 -12.63 7.60
C SER A 275 2.63 -12.86 7.24
N SER A 276 3.25 -11.94 6.49
CA SER A 276 4.64 -12.02 6.00
C SER A 276 4.92 -13.35 5.28
N VAL A 277 4.12 -13.59 4.25
CA VAL A 277 4.15 -14.81 3.45
C VAL A 277 4.11 -14.45 1.97
N ILE A 278 4.80 -15.22 1.13
CA ILE A 278 4.66 -15.20 -0.32
C ILE A 278 4.11 -16.55 -0.75
N LEU A 279 3.02 -16.56 -1.50
CA LEU A 279 2.47 -17.77 -2.11
C LEU A 279 2.87 -17.86 -3.57
N HIS A 280 3.28 -19.06 -4.02
CA HIS A 280 3.33 -19.40 -5.42
C HIS A 280 2.03 -20.14 -5.77
N TYR A 281 1.18 -19.52 -6.56
CA TYR A 281 -0.15 -20.00 -6.89
C TYR A 281 -0.29 -20.22 -8.39
N ARG A 282 -1.02 -21.27 -8.77
CA ARG A 282 -1.34 -21.65 -10.15
C ARG A 282 -2.82 -21.51 -10.43
N PRO A 283 -3.26 -20.40 -11.05
CA PRO A 283 -4.67 -20.15 -11.33
C PRO A 283 -5.34 -21.20 -12.21
N SER A 284 -4.60 -21.79 -13.17
CA SER A 284 -5.15 -22.72 -14.14
C SER A 284 -5.77 -24.00 -13.55
N ASN A 285 -5.38 -24.38 -12.34
CA ASN A 285 -5.91 -25.55 -11.63
C ASN A 285 -6.17 -25.28 -10.14
N ASP A 286 -6.22 -24.01 -9.74
CA ASP A 286 -6.48 -23.56 -8.36
C ASP A 286 -5.53 -24.20 -7.32
N SER A 287 -4.22 -24.29 -7.61
CA SER A 287 -3.27 -24.97 -6.75
C SER A 287 -2.25 -24.02 -6.13
N ILE A 288 -2.03 -24.11 -4.82
CA ILE A 288 -0.89 -23.51 -4.14
C ILE A 288 0.33 -24.41 -4.32
N ILE A 289 1.31 -23.93 -5.05
CA ILE A 289 2.53 -24.69 -5.40
C ILE A 289 3.55 -24.61 -4.26
N ARG A 290 3.67 -23.42 -3.63
CA ARG A 290 4.59 -23.17 -2.50
C ARG A 290 4.03 -22.14 -1.55
N VAL A 291 4.33 -22.32 -0.28
CA VAL A 291 4.20 -21.30 0.77
C VAL A 291 5.61 -20.91 1.19
N ILE A 292 6.00 -19.66 0.98
CA ILE A 292 7.33 -19.17 1.28
C ILE A 292 7.23 -18.29 2.53
N GLU A 293 7.76 -18.81 3.63
CA GLU A 293 7.92 -18.10 4.89
C GLU A 293 9.41 -18.01 5.21
N GLY A 294 9.83 -16.95 5.87
CA GLY A 294 11.24 -16.77 6.12
C GLY A 294 11.59 -15.57 6.99
N PRO A 295 12.87 -15.19 7.05
CA PRO A 295 13.33 -14.07 7.86
C PRO A 295 13.03 -12.72 7.20
N PHE A 296 11.75 -12.45 6.95
CA PHE A 296 11.26 -11.18 6.39
C PHE A 296 9.95 -10.75 7.05
N THR A 297 9.65 -9.47 7.02
CA THR A 297 8.43 -8.94 7.61
C THR A 297 7.86 -7.79 6.79
N SER A 298 6.53 -7.83 6.61
CA SER A 298 5.74 -6.76 5.96
C SER A 298 6.24 -6.45 4.54
N GLN A 299 6.67 -7.47 3.80
CA GLN A 299 7.23 -7.32 2.46
C GLN A 299 6.21 -6.77 1.45
N HIS A 300 6.72 -6.17 0.39
CA HIS A 300 6.02 -5.69 -0.79
C HIS A 300 6.79 -6.08 -2.04
N ASP A 301 6.15 -5.91 -3.20
CA ASP A 301 6.80 -5.88 -4.50
C ASP A 301 7.69 -7.11 -4.75
N VAL A 302 7.05 -8.19 -5.15
CA VAL A 302 7.73 -9.44 -5.49
C VAL A 302 8.02 -9.47 -6.97
N ASP A 303 9.28 -9.53 -7.35
CA ASP A 303 9.74 -9.63 -8.74
C ASP A 303 10.37 -10.97 -9.05
N ILE A 304 10.16 -11.45 -10.26
CA ILE A 304 10.88 -12.60 -10.81
C ILE A 304 12.20 -12.10 -11.38
N VAL A 305 13.30 -12.49 -10.74
CA VAL A 305 14.66 -12.10 -11.18
C VAL A 305 15.11 -12.94 -12.38
N ASP A 306 14.87 -14.23 -12.28
CA ASP A 306 15.19 -15.22 -13.32
C ASP A 306 14.34 -16.48 -13.13
N GLY A 307 14.60 -17.53 -13.93
CA GLY A 307 13.86 -18.78 -13.85
C GLY A 307 14.02 -19.57 -12.53
N GLN A 308 14.85 -19.12 -11.60
CA GLN A 308 15.17 -19.81 -10.34
C GLN A 308 15.02 -18.92 -9.10
N THR A 309 14.91 -17.62 -9.26
CA THR A 309 15.02 -16.64 -8.17
C THR A 309 13.90 -15.63 -8.22
N ILE A 310 13.28 -15.34 -7.07
CA ILE A 310 12.46 -14.16 -6.86
C ILE A 310 13.18 -13.20 -5.91
N ALA A 311 12.88 -11.91 -6.05
CA ALA A 311 13.28 -10.88 -5.11
C ALA A 311 12.06 -10.14 -4.59
N PHE A 312 12.18 -9.43 -3.46
CA PHE A 312 11.10 -8.64 -2.90
C PHE A 312 11.63 -7.54 -1.99
N PHE A 313 10.87 -6.47 -1.89
CA PHE A 313 11.16 -5.38 -0.96
C PHE A 313 10.76 -5.79 0.44
N ASN A 314 11.73 -6.14 1.28
CA ASN A 314 11.50 -6.42 2.68
C ASN A 314 11.49 -5.12 3.48
N ASN A 315 10.29 -4.64 3.85
CA ASN A 315 10.16 -3.45 4.70
C ASN A 315 10.87 -3.62 6.04
N ASN A 316 11.01 -4.88 6.50
CA ASN A 316 11.61 -5.20 7.79
C ASN A 316 10.92 -4.44 8.94
N ALA A 317 9.67 -4.10 8.74
CA ALA A 317 8.86 -3.33 9.65
C ALA A 317 8.01 -4.24 10.54
N PRO A 318 7.80 -3.91 11.82
CA PRO A 318 6.94 -4.70 12.68
C PRO A 318 5.48 -4.59 12.24
N THR A 319 4.82 -5.72 12.01
CA THR A 319 3.37 -5.76 11.75
C THR A 319 2.58 -5.34 12.97
N LYS A 320 3.05 -5.70 14.16
CA LYS A 320 2.44 -5.29 15.42
C LYS A 320 3.02 -3.95 15.87
N ARG A 321 2.13 -2.99 15.98
CA ARG A 321 2.48 -1.67 16.50
C ARG A 321 2.49 -1.72 18.03
N PHE A 322 3.67 -1.54 18.62
CA PHE A 322 3.81 -1.35 20.07
C PHE A 322 3.61 0.14 20.36
N LYS A 323 2.69 0.45 21.28
CA LYS A 323 2.54 1.80 21.78
C LYS A 323 3.45 1.98 23.00
N GLU A 324 4.35 2.94 22.96
CA GLU A 324 4.94 3.50 24.15
C GLU A 324 3.97 4.51 24.76
N ASP A 325 3.63 4.38 26.02
CA ASP A 325 2.81 5.34 26.80
C ASP A 325 1.47 5.74 26.15
N GLY A 326 0.82 4.81 25.45
CA GLY A 326 -0.46 5.08 24.78
C GLY A 326 -0.38 5.98 23.56
N GLY A 327 0.81 6.39 23.13
CA GLY A 327 1.07 7.26 21.99
C GLY A 327 1.10 6.55 20.65
N ARG A 328 1.34 7.32 19.59
CA ARG A 328 1.56 6.80 18.23
C ARG A 328 2.86 6.01 18.19
N ASN A 329 2.92 5.03 17.30
CA ASN A 329 4.15 4.29 17.04
C ASN A 329 5.25 5.23 16.61
N LYS A 330 6.43 5.02 17.17
CA LYS A 330 7.64 5.67 16.69
C LYS A 330 8.30 4.76 15.66
N GLU A 331 8.82 5.37 14.62
CA GLU A 331 9.71 4.70 13.69
C GLU A 331 10.99 4.26 14.43
N PRO A 332 11.58 3.13 14.03
CA PRO A 332 12.84 2.70 14.63
C PRO A 332 13.93 3.75 14.38
N ASN A 333 14.75 3.98 15.37
CA ASN A 333 15.95 4.80 15.20
C ASN A 333 17.00 3.99 14.42
N LEU A 334 17.05 4.18 13.10
CA LEU A 334 17.93 3.43 12.22
C LEU A 334 19.41 3.72 12.46
N LEU A 335 19.76 4.91 12.94
CA LEU A 335 21.15 5.23 13.32
C LEU A 335 21.61 4.37 14.49
N LYS A 336 20.71 4.06 15.41
CA LYS A 336 20.97 3.19 16.56
C LYS A 336 20.75 1.71 16.25
N TYR A 337 19.79 1.42 15.35
CA TYR A 337 19.36 0.06 15.05
C TYR A 337 19.31 -0.17 13.52
N PRO A 338 20.44 -0.16 12.82
CA PRO A 338 20.49 -0.30 11.36
C PRO A 338 19.92 -1.64 10.85
N ALA A 339 19.82 -2.63 11.74
CA ALA A 339 19.20 -3.91 11.40
C ALA A 339 17.72 -3.81 10.99
N TYR A 340 17.05 -2.71 11.31
CA TYR A 340 15.65 -2.45 10.94
C TYR A 340 15.50 -1.74 9.60
N SER A 341 16.59 -1.43 8.87
CA SER A 341 16.51 -0.85 7.54
C SER A 341 15.75 -1.76 6.58
N SER A 342 14.99 -1.15 5.67
CA SER A 342 14.39 -1.87 4.55
C SER A 342 15.48 -2.31 3.57
N HIS A 343 15.26 -3.43 2.91
CA HIS A 343 16.23 -3.97 1.96
C HIS A 343 15.58 -4.98 1.01
N ILE A 344 16.20 -5.18 -0.15
CA ILE A 344 15.78 -6.20 -1.10
C ILE A 344 16.27 -7.55 -0.63
N LYS A 345 15.39 -8.53 -0.64
CA LYS A 345 15.68 -9.90 -0.28
C LYS A 345 15.41 -10.82 -1.46
N TYR A 346 16.28 -11.80 -1.65
CA TYR A 346 16.20 -12.79 -2.71
C TYR A 346 15.89 -14.15 -2.12
N TYR A 347 15.09 -14.94 -2.83
CA TYR A 347 14.84 -16.32 -2.52
C TYR A 347 15.17 -17.19 -3.73
N ASP A 348 16.12 -18.12 -3.55
CA ASP A 348 16.53 -19.09 -4.55
C ASP A 348 15.78 -20.40 -4.36
N PHE A 349 15.07 -20.85 -5.40
CA PHE A 349 14.23 -22.05 -5.35
C PHE A 349 15.02 -23.35 -5.30
N ALA A 350 16.22 -23.42 -5.90
CA ALA A 350 17.03 -24.62 -5.92
C ALA A 350 17.62 -24.92 -4.55
N SER A 351 18.18 -23.92 -3.90
CA SER A 351 18.78 -24.06 -2.57
C SER A 351 17.78 -23.85 -1.44
N GLN A 352 16.63 -23.24 -1.71
CA GLN A 352 15.61 -22.81 -0.74
C GLN A 352 16.19 -21.86 0.32
N THR A 353 17.09 -20.97 -0.09
CA THR A 353 17.77 -20.03 0.81
C THR A 353 17.43 -18.60 0.49
N PHE A 354 17.52 -17.75 1.53
CA PHE A 354 17.39 -16.30 1.41
C PHE A 354 18.76 -15.64 1.41
N SER A 355 18.90 -14.60 0.59
CA SER A 355 20.04 -13.68 0.62
C SER A 355 19.58 -12.23 0.59
N ALA A 356 20.43 -11.30 0.94
CA ALA A 356 20.16 -9.87 0.90
C ALA A 356 21.48 -9.12 0.56
N PRO A 357 21.94 -9.21 -0.69
CA PRO A 357 23.08 -8.44 -1.12
C PRO A 357 22.78 -6.94 -0.96
N ASN A 358 23.82 -6.12 -0.79
CA ASN A 358 23.73 -4.66 -0.66
C ASN A 358 22.91 -4.15 0.57
N ARG A 359 22.47 -5.03 1.47
CA ARG A 359 21.73 -4.64 2.68
C ARG A 359 22.47 -3.58 3.50
N GLU A 360 23.80 -3.70 3.59
CA GLU A 360 24.60 -2.74 4.35
C GLU A 360 24.59 -1.36 3.72
N ALA A 361 24.67 -1.27 2.39
CA ALA A 361 24.59 0.00 1.66
C ALA A 361 23.24 0.69 1.88
N TYR A 362 22.13 -0.05 1.81
CA TYR A 362 20.80 0.49 2.10
C TYR A 362 20.70 1.00 3.54
N SER A 363 21.22 0.23 4.50
CA SER A 363 21.22 0.59 5.92
C SER A 363 22.06 1.85 6.19
N GLN A 364 23.24 1.96 5.60
CA GLN A 364 24.13 3.12 5.75
C GLN A 364 23.54 4.40 5.19
N ASN A 365 22.71 4.29 4.14
CA ASN A 365 22.00 5.41 3.54
C ASN A 365 20.66 5.70 4.22
N GLY A 366 20.21 4.86 5.16
CA GLY A 366 18.98 5.06 5.92
C GLY A 366 17.71 4.69 5.17
N VAL A 367 17.78 3.77 4.19
CA VAL A 367 16.62 3.30 3.43
C VAL A 367 15.64 2.61 4.39
N TYR A 368 14.43 3.17 4.53
CA TYR A 368 13.40 2.62 5.40
C TYR A 368 12.00 3.07 4.97
N SER A 369 11.16 2.14 4.57
CA SER A 369 9.74 2.37 4.36
C SER A 369 8.95 1.49 5.33
N PHE A 370 8.12 2.12 6.18
CA PHE A 370 7.31 1.39 7.16
C PHE A 370 6.16 0.62 6.49
N THR A 371 5.57 1.23 5.48
CA THR A 371 4.52 0.64 4.64
C THR A 371 4.85 0.94 3.19
N GLU A 372 4.33 0.11 2.28
CA GLU A 372 4.56 0.25 0.85
C GLU A 372 6.08 0.23 0.53
N GLY A 373 6.48 0.73 -0.63
CA GLY A 373 7.85 0.67 -1.10
C GLY A 373 8.03 -0.41 -2.14
N LEU A 374 8.89 -0.15 -3.09
CA LEU A 374 9.17 -1.04 -4.21
C LEU A 374 10.64 -0.96 -4.63
N PHE A 375 11.00 -1.87 -5.51
CA PHE A 375 12.29 -1.83 -6.20
C PHE A 375 12.11 -2.29 -7.65
N GLU A 376 13.05 -1.94 -8.49
CA GLU A 376 13.16 -2.40 -9.87
C GLU A 376 14.60 -2.80 -10.14
N LEU A 377 14.80 -3.98 -10.69
CA LEU A 377 16.10 -4.44 -11.16
C LEU A 377 16.35 -3.92 -12.58
N LEU A 378 17.36 -3.07 -12.73
CA LEU A 378 17.72 -2.52 -14.04
C LEU A 378 18.54 -3.52 -14.85
N PRO A 379 18.46 -3.49 -16.20
CA PRO A 379 19.17 -4.44 -17.06
C PRO A 379 20.69 -4.47 -16.86
N ASN A 380 21.29 -3.40 -16.35
CA ASN A 380 22.73 -3.30 -16.05
C ASN A 380 23.08 -3.81 -14.63
N GLY A 381 22.10 -4.32 -13.87
CA GLY A 381 22.29 -4.80 -12.51
C GLY A 381 22.22 -3.73 -11.42
N ASP A 382 21.97 -2.47 -11.78
CA ASP A 382 21.65 -1.41 -10.82
C ASP A 382 20.23 -1.63 -10.26
N VAL A 383 19.91 -1.00 -9.14
CA VAL A 383 18.64 -1.16 -8.45
C VAL A 383 18.03 0.20 -8.19
N LEU A 384 16.80 0.41 -8.69
CA LEU A 384 15.98 1.53 -8.30
C LEU A 384 15.13 1.11 -7.08
N ILE A 385 14.99 2.01 -6.10
CA ILE A 385 14.12 1.82 -4.93
C ILE A 385 13.23 3.05 -4.79
N GLU A 386 11.94 2.84 -4.53
CA GLU A 386 11.03 3.88 -4.02
C GLU A 386 10.73 3.64 -2.54
N GLU A 387 11.12 4.58 -1.71
CA GLU A 387 10.62 4.68 -0.34
C GLU A 387 9.33 5.49 -0.35
N GLN A 388 8.21 4.80 -0.33
CA GLN A 388 6.89 5.43 -0.47
C GLN A 388 6.58 6.45 0.64
N ASN A 389 6.86 6.12 1.90
CA ASN A 389 6.45 6.98 3.00
C ASN A 389 7.13 8.37 2.98
N PRO A 390 8.45 8.48 2.79
CA PRO A 390 9.11 9.77 2.60
C PRO A 390 9.12 10.22 1.12
N SER A 391 8.59 9.42 0.20
CA SER A 391 8.57 9.69 -1.25
C SER A 391 9.94 9.98 -1.85
N LEU A 392 10.89 9.10 -1.56
CA LEU A 392 12.26 9.18 -2.03
C LEU A 392 12.52 8.12 -3.10
N LEU A 393 13.24 8.51 -4.15
CA LEU A 393 13.77 7.60 -5.15
C LEU A 393 15.28 7.44 -4.96
N TRP A 394 15.74 6.20 -5.06
CA TRP A 394 17.13 5.83 -4.93
C TRP A 394 17.56 4.99 -6.13
N VAL A 395 18.82 5.12 -6.54
CA VAL A 395 19.46 4.14 -7.44
C VAL A 395 20.79 3.75 -6.84
N PHE A 396 21.00 2.44 -6.75
CA PHE A 396 22.23 1.84 -6.25
C PHE A 396 22.90 0.99 -7.34
N ARG A 397 24.20 1.10 -7.46
CA ARG A 397 25.06 0.18 -8.18
C ARG A 397 25.87 -0.60 -7.16
N GLN A 398 25.49 -1.84 -6.90
CA GLN A 398 26.03 -2.61 -5.78
C GLN A 398 25.96 -1.78 -4.47
N ASP A 399 27.10 -1.51 -3.82
CA ASP A 399 27.15 -0.73 -2.57
C ASP A 399 27.24 0.79 -2.79
N SER A 400 27.19 1.26 -4.03
CA SER A 400 27.37 2.67 -4.37
C SER A 400 26.07 3.37 -4.66
N LEU A 401 25.77 4.47 -3.94
CA LEU A 401 24.64 5.35 -4.20
C LEU A 401 24.91 6.19 -5.46
N LEU A 402 24.09 6.00 -6.51
CA LEU A 402 24.13 6.77 -7.75
C LEU A 402 23.11 7.90 -7.78
N PHE A 403 21.93 7.66 -7.21
CA PHE A 403 20.85 8.64 -7.22
C PHE A 403 20.07 8.63 -5.90
N LYS A 404 19.75 9.81 -5.42
CA LYS A 404 18.79 10.07 -4.35
C LYS A 404 18.01 11.31 -4.70
N GLY A 405 16.71 11.19 -4.89
CA GLY A 405 15.89 12.28 -5.38
C GLY A 405 14.47 12.28 -4.83
N ILE A 406 13.81 13.40 -5.00
CA ILE A 406 12.40 13.66 -4.75
C ILE A 406 11.80 14.26 -6.01
N LEU A 407 10.48 14.25 -6.13
CA LEU A 407 9.79 15.07 -7.12
C LEU A 407 9.46 16.43 -6.48
N PRO A 408 10.20 17.50 -6.82
CA PRO A 408 10.04 18.79 -6.14
C PRO A 408 8.68 19.41 -6.43
N SER A 409 8.10 20.08 -5.43
CA SER A 409 6.90 20.91 -5.56
C SER A 409 7.24 22.40 -5.50
N HIS A 410 6.27 23.26 -5.85
CA HIS A 410 6.41 24.72 -5.69
C HIS A 410 6.23 25.17 -4.22
N HIS A 411 5.73 24.29 -3.36
CA HIS A 411 5.56 24.59 -1.94
C HIS A 411 6.88 24.46 -1.21
N GLU A 412 7.37 25.57 -0.66
CA GLU A 412 8.63 25.58 0.08
C GLU A 412 8.63 24.56 1.23
N GLY A 413 9.67 23.74 1.30
CA GLY A 413 9.81 22.70 2.31
C GLY A 413 9.00 21.43 2.05
N TYR A 414 8.36 21.29 0.87
CA TYR A 414 7.57 20.12 0.50
C TYR A 414 7.97 19.57 -0.86
N HIS A 415 7.64 18.31 -1.09
CA HIS A 415 7.74 17.64 -2.37
C HIS A 415 6.50 16.76 -2.60
N HIS A 416 6.30 16.31 -3.85
CA HIS A 416 5.15 15.49 -4.20
C HIS A 416 5.25 14.09 -3.63
N LEU A 417 4.14 13.54 -3.16
CA LEU A 417 4.01 12.14 -2.83
C LEU A 417 3.90 11.34 -4.14
N LEU A 418 4.87 10.48 -4.40
CA LEU A 418 4.87 9.53 -5.51
C LEU A 418 4.02 8.31 -5.17
N ASN A 419 3.53 7.62 -6.19
CA ASN A 419 2.73 6.41 -6.02
C ASN A 419 3.16 5.36 -7.02
N TRP A 420 4.04 4.45 -6.60
CA TRP A 420 4.50 3.28 -7.32
C TRP A 420 5.20 3.61 -8.64
N THR A 421 6.42 4.06 -8.50
CA THR A 421 7.31 4.36 -9.64
C THR A 421 7.72 3.09 -10.36
N ARG A 422 7.61 3.08 -11.69
CA ARG A 422 8.05 1.96 -12.53
C ARG A 422 9.12 2.39 -13.53
N VAL A 423 10.08 1.54 -13.79
CA VAL A 423 11.02 1.74 -14.89
C VAL A 423 10.30 1.47 -16.21
N VAL A 424 10.50 2.34 -17.18
CA VAL A 424 9.94 2.22 -18.54
C VAL A 424 10.99 2.53 -19.58
N ASP A 425 10.88 1.92 -20.75
CA ASP A 425 11.82 2.07 -21.88
C ASP A 425 11.77 3.46 -22.54
#